data_252ad08212777c72ac1fddab18aa8568
#
_entry.id   252ad08212777c72ac1fddab18aa8568
#
_cell.length_a   1.000
_cell.length_b   1.000
_cell.length_c   1.000
_cell.angle_alpha   90.00
_cell.angle_beta   90.00
_cell.angle_gamma   90.00
#
_symmetry.space_group_name_H-M   'P 1'
#
loop_
_entity.id
_entity.type
_entity.pdbx_description
1 polymer ?
#
loop_
_entity_poly.entity_id
_entity_poly.type
_entity_poly.pdbx_seq_one_letter_code
_entity_poly.pdbx_strand_id
1 'polypeptide(L)'
;MVKIIVSTFALLSINTFAIEHEVKGVIDARLISVSDDSTSYLEGGYGKYNYSTDTQLSLSQLGLQYAVKWENNVALHVVANAYLDDVNDGVGLTEAFISYKSLPNQTGWRIKSKAGIFYPKISLENIATAWSTPYTLTSSSLNNWVGEELRHSGVQISLDKLGKFTKSSHNFSLDLALFQNNDTTGAMLSWHGWTIGNRQTLLHEKLVVQPFAARESTLSAQAANSDPFLELDNRWGAHLTSNWKYSNYLTVSGGIYDNNADASIVKSGQYTWDTNFEHLGIKYNFNKQLQFLMQYMTGSTFMQSPYGDKVVENDFNNGFILLRYLQDQNQYALRVEEFEVKDLDATVGDNNNEYGKSITLSYRYRLNKRSFIHTEYNWINSSRPARWYLKQDIDLIENQFQLAFRHYF
;
A
#
# COMPACT_ATOMS: atom_id res chain seq x y z
N MET A 1 22.59 -31.79 7.01
CA MET A 1 21.72 -32.60 6.12
C MET A 1 20.46 -31.79 5.89
N VAL A 2 20.40 -31.04 4.78
CA VAL A 2 19.24 -30.23 4.39
C VAL A 2 18.28 -31.13 3.61
N LYS A 3 17.10 -31.39 4.15
CA LYS A 3 16.05 -32.10 3.42
C LYS A 3 15.32 -31.10 2.52
N ILE A 4 15.63 -31.16 1.23
CA ILE A 4 14.87 -30.48 0.18
C ILE A 4 13.55 -31.25 0.02
N ILE A 5 12.43 -30.65 0.42
CA ILE A 5 11.08 -31.15 0.10
C ILE A 5 10.75 -30.66 -1.29
N VAL A 6 10.92 -31.51 -2.28
CA VAL A 6 10.41 -31.29 -3.64
C VAL A 6 8.93 -31.62 -3.62
N SER A 7 8.07 -30.61 -3.54
CA SER A 7 6.64 -30.77 -3.74
C SER A 7 6.37 -30.99 -5.23
N THR A 8 6.00 -32.21 -5.58
CA THR A 8 5.60 -32.61 -6.93
C THR A 8 4.27 -31.93 -7.26
N PHE A 9 4.29 -30.88 -8.05
CA PHE A 9 3.08 -30.35 -8.70
C PHE A 9 2.58 -31.40 -9.68
N ALA A 10 1.44 -32.00 -9.39
CA ALA A 10 0.71 -32.82 -10.34
C ALA A 10 0.25 -31.93 -11.52
N LEU A 11 0.91 -32.02 -12.65
CA LEU A 11 0.46 -31.46 -13.92
C LEU A 11 -0.84 -32.18 -14.33
N LEU A 12 -1.97 -31.60 -13.96
CA LEU A 12 -3.24 -31.90 -14.58
C LEU A 12 -3.10 -31.55 -16.06
N SER A 13 -3.31 -32.53 -16.96
CA SER A 13 -3.38 -32.34 -18.40
C SER A 13 -4.55 -31.41 -18.73
N ILE A 14 -4.26 -30.11 -18.82
CA ILE A 14 -5.19 -29.09 -19.26
C ILE A 14 -5.21 -29.19 -20.79
N ASN A 15 -6.38 -29.51 -21.35
CA ASN A 15 -6.64 -29.40 -22.79
C ASN A 15 -6.16 -28.03 -23.27
N THR A 16 -5.49 -27.96 -24.41
CA THR A 16 -4.92 -26.76 -25.01
C THR A 16 -6.03 -25.81 -25.45
N PHE A 17 -6.57 -25.03 -24.48
CA PHE A 17 -7.35 -23.84 -24.77
C PHE A 17 -6.41 -22.73 -25.19
N ALA A 18 -6.83 -21.83 -26.08
CA ALA A 18 -6.04 -20.68 -26.46
C ALA A 18 -5.64 -19.90 -25.19
N ILE A 19 -4.34 -19.65 -25.04
CA ILE A 19 -3.74 -18.98 -23.88
C ILE A 19 -3.22 -17.64 -24.37
N GLU A 20 -3.73 -16.55 -23.77
CA GLU A 20 -3.20 -15.20 -23.98
C GLU A 20 -2.20 -14.87 -22.87
N HIS A 21 -1.01 -14.48 -23.24
CA HIS A 21 0.03 -13.99 -22.31
C HIS A 21 0.10 -12.47 -22.38
N GLU A 22 0.05 -11.83 -21.24
CA GLU A 22 0.20 -10.38 -21.11
C GLU A 22 1.35 -10.07 -20.16
N VAL A 23 2.33 -9.29 -20.65
CA VAL A 23 3.46 -8.80 -19.86
C VAL A 23 3.41 -7.28 -19.85
N LYS A 24 3.53 -6.68 -18.67
CA LYS A 24 3.69 -5.25 -18.47
C LYS A 24 4.82 -5.02 -17.48
N GLY A 25 5.58 -3.97 -17.69
CA GLY A 25 6.64 -3.62 -16.76
C GLY A 25 6.79 -2.12 -16.58
N VAL A 26 7.51 -1.75 -15.54
CA VAL A 26 7.95 -0.39 -15.26
C VAL A 26 9.40 -0.40 -14.83
N ILE A 27 10.17 0.51 -15.38
CA ILE A 27 11.53 0.85 -14.94
C ILE A 27 11.48 2.30 -14.48
N ASP A 28 11.93 2.56 -13.25
CA ASP A 28 11.93 3.87 -12.60
C ASP A 28 13.30 4.13 -11.99
N ALA A 29 14.13 4.90 -12.70
CA ALA A 29 15.45 5.34 -12.25
C ALA A 29 15.38 6.79 -11.80
N ARG A 30 15.92 7.11 -10.62
CA ARG A 30 15.79 8.43 -9.97
C ARG A 30 17.13 8.97 -9.51
N LEU A 31 17.27 10.27 -9.64
CA LEU A 31 18.19 11.08 -8.85
C LEU A 31 17.38 11.70 -7.71
N ILE A 32 17.79 11.45 -6.48
CA ILE A 32 17.05 11.79 -5.27
C ILE A 32 17.94 12.65 -4.38
N SER A 33 17.39 13.70 -3.80
CA SER A 33 18.07 14.55 -2.82
C SER A 33 17.10 14.81 -1.65
N VAL A 34 17.54 14.50 -0.44
CA VAL A 34 16.82 14.77 0.82
C VAL A 34 17.61 15.83 1.58
N SER A 35 16.93 16.81 2.16
CA SER A 35 17.58 17.96 2.79
C SER A 35 17.74 17.85 4.32
N ASP A 36 17.39 16.71 4.90
CA ASP A 36 17.43 16.48 6.34
C ASP A 36 18.35 15.32 6.69
N ASP A 37 19.00 15.37 7.87
CA ASP A 37 19.88 14.33 8.40
C ASP A 37 19.12 13.16 9.06
N SER A 38 17.80 13.05 8.85
CA SER A 38 17.00 11.97 9.42
C SER A 38 17.22 10.65 8.69
N THR A 39 17.43 9.58 9.46
CA THR A 39 17.49 8.22 8.92
C THR A 39 16.12 7.79 8.42
N SER A 40 16.07 7.16 7.24
CA SER A 40 14.86 6.62 6.62
C SER A 40 14.09 5.67 7.57
N TYR A 41 12.77 5.70 7.48
CA TYR A 41 11.93 4.73 8.20
C TYR A 41 12.22 3.27 7.80
N LEU A 42 12.68 3.01 6.58
CA LEU A 42 13.09 1.68 6.13
C LEU A 42 14.38 1.17 6.78
N GLU A 43 15.23 2.08 7.27
CA GLU A 43 16.48 1.79 7.97
C GLU A 43 16.31 1.81 9.50
N GLY A 44 15.08 1.88 10.00
CA GLY A 44 14.77 1.95 11.43
C GLY A 44 14.85 3.34 12.03
N GLY A 45 14.91 4.39 11.21
CA GLY A 45 14.80 5.78 11.65
C GLY A 45 13.36 6.28 11.75
N TYR A 46 13.20 7.55 12.09
CA TYR A 46 11.91 8.25 12.15
C TYR A 46 11.75 9.29 11.03
N GLY A 47 12.62 9.28 10.02
CA GLY A 47 12.47 10.06 8.80
C GLY A 47 11.23 9.62 8.02
N LYS A 48 10.57 10.57 7.36
CA LYS A 48 9.27 10.36 6.70
C LYS A 48 9.38 9.92 5.25
N TYR A 49 10.59 9.88 4.70
CA TYR A 49 10.85 9.39 3.35
C TYR A 49 11.57 8.04 3.37
N ASN A 50 11.40 7.28 2.30
CA ASN A 50 12.09 6.01 2.10
C ASN A 50 13.59 6.15 1.73
N TYR A 51 14.10 7.37 1.60
CA TYR A 51 15.51 7.67 1.35
C TYR A 51 16.07 8.54 2.49
N SER A 52 17.32 8.25 2.88
CA SER A 52 18.09 9.06 3.82
C SER A 52 18.78 10.22 3.10
N THR A 53 19.61 10.97 3.83
CA THR A 53 20.41 12.10 3.34
C THR A 53 21.29 11.74 2.15
N ASP A 54 21.69 12.78 1.45
CA ASP A 54 22.56 12.83 0.28
C ASP A 54 21.85 12.65 -1.07
N THR A 55 22.52 13.16 -2.09
CA THR A 55 22.07 12.98 -3.47
C THR A 55 22.52 11.63 -3.98
N GLN A 56 21.57 10.75 -4.27
CA GLN A 56 21.85 9.41 -4.78
C GLN A 56 21.12 9.12 -6.09
N LEU A 57 21.74 8.27 -6.90
CA LEU A 57 21.12 7.66 -8.09
C LEU A 57 20.58 6.28 -7.69
N SER A 58 19.31 6.05 -7.93
CA SER A 58 18.62 4.83 -7.49
C SER A 58 17.83 4.21 -8.64
N LEU A 59 17.80 2.89 -8.74
CA LEU A 59 16.77 2.14 -9.45
C LEU A 59 15.61 1.88 -8.49
N SER A 60 14.78 2.90 -8.33
CA SER A 60 13.73 2.96 -7.32
C SER A 60 12.61 1.94 -7.53
N GLN A 61 12.44 1.44 -8.75
CA GLN A 61 11.52 0.34 -9.04
C GLN A 61 11.83 -0.32 -10.38
N LEU A 62 11.91 -1.63 -10.38
CA LEU A 62 11.74 -2.49 -11.54
C LEU A 62 10.54 -3.40 -11.27
N GLY A 63 9.39 -3.05 -11.84
CA GLY A 63 8.14 -3.77 -11.64
C GLY A 63 7.75 -4.59 -12.86
N LEU A 64 7.26 -5.82 -12.63
CA LEU A 64 6.78 -6.72 -13.66
C LEU A 64 5.41 -7.25 -13.28
N GLN A 65 4.45 -7.15 -14.21
CA GLN A 65 3.15 -7.81 -14.13
C GLN A 65 3.03 -8.83 -15.26
N TYR A 66 2.76 -10.06 -14.90
CA TYR A 66 2.52 -11.14 -15.84
C TYR A 66 1.11 -11.71 -15.65
N ALA A 67 0.35 -11.86 -16.72
CA ALA A 67 -0.94 -12.50 -16.69
C ALA A 67 -1.04 -13.59 -17.78
N VAL A 68 -1.62 -14.71 -17.40
CA VAL A 68 -2.03 -15.79 -18.31
C VAL A 68 -3.53 -15.86 -18.28
N LYS A 69 -4.19 -15.72 -19.45
CA LYS A 69 -5.64 -15.74 -19.58
C LYS A 69 -6.08 -16.95 -20.39
N TRP A 70 -7.07 -17.66 -19.90
CA TRP A 70 -7.68 -18.81 -20.56
C TRP A 70 -9.07 -18.44 -21.12
N GLU A 71 -9.53 -19.16 -22.14
CA GLU A 71 -10.83 -18.92 -22.79
C GLU A 71 -12.04 -19.04 -21.86
N ASN A 72 -11.91 -19.79 -20.76
CA ASN A 72 -12.96 -19.98 -19.75
C ASN A 72 -13.11 -18.79 -18.77
N ASN A 73 -12.57 -17.61 -19.11
CA ASN A 73 -12.60 -16.40 -18.27
C ASN A 73 -11.81 -16.50 -16.95
N VAL A 74 -10.94 -17.48 -16.85
CA VAL A 74 -9.96 -17.61 -15.76
C VAL A 74 -8.66 -16.93 -16.16
N ALA A 75 -7.96 -16.32 -15.20
CA ALA A 75 -6.62 -15.78 -15.42
C ALA A 75 -5.75 -15.98 -14.18
N LEU A 76 -4.46 -16.24 -14.39
CA LEU A 76 -3.41 -16.16 -13.37
C LEU A 76 -2.75 -14.80 -13.49
N HIS A 77 -2.51 -14.15 -12.35
CA HIS A 77 -1.80 -12.87 -12.25
C HIS A 77 -0.63 -13.01 -11.28
N VAL A 78 0.52 -12.51 -11.69
CA VAL A 78 1.73 -12.43 -10.87
C VAL A 78 2.32 -11.03 -11.00
N VAL A 79 2.63 -10.40 -9.86
CA VAL A 79 3.31 -9.11 -9.79
C VAL A 79 4.59 -9.30 -8.99
N ALA A 80 5.70 -8.86 -9.56
CA ALA A 80 7.01 -8.84 -8.92
C ALA A 80 7.58 -7.43 -8.96
N ASN A 81 8.29 -7.05 -7.91
CA ASN A 81 9.04 -5.82 -7.83
C ASN A 81 10.49 -6.10 -7.43
N ALA A 82 11.40 -5.27 -7.93
CA ALA A 82 12.74 -5.14 -7.43
C ALA A 82 12.99 -3.66 -7.09
N TYR A 83 13.57 -3.45 -5.93
CA TYR A 83 14.03 -2.16 -5.43
C TYR A 83 15.53 -2.29 -5.24
N LEU A 84 16.30 -1.47 -5.95
CA LEU A 84 17.76 -1.42 -5.89
C LEU A 84 18.11 0.03 -5.60
N ASP A 85 17.85 0.43 -4.39
CA ASP A 85 17.82 1.82 -3.95
C ASP A 85 18.86 2.11 -2.84
N ASP A 86 19.72 1.14 -2.54
CA ASP A 86 20.77 1.23 -1.52
C ASP A 86 20.24 1.48 -0.08
N VAL A 87 18.93 1.39 0.11
CA VAL A 87 18.27 1.56 1.42
C VAL A 87 17.82 0.20 1.97
N ASN A 88 16.97 -0.50 1.20
CA ASN A 88 16.54 -1.85 1.50
C ASN A 88 16.36 -2.62 0.19
N ASP A 89 17.48 -3.07 -0.36
CA ASP A 89 17.51 -3.77 -1.64
C ASP A 89 16.77 -5.10 -1.56
N GLY A 90 15.90 -5.34 -2.54
CA GLY A 90 15.15 -6.58 -2.58
C GLY A 90 14.49 -6.85 -3.91
N VAL A 91 14.29 -8.14 -4.17
CA VAL A 91 13.53 -8.64 -5.34
C VAL A 91 12.54 -9.69 -4.86
N GLY A 92 11.27 -9.54 -5.21
CA GLY A 92 10.27 -10.49 -4.76
C GLY A 92 8.89 -10.28 -5.39
N LEU A 93 8.00 -11.19 -5.06
CA LEU A 93 6.60 -11.08 -5.43
C LEU A 93 5.89 -10.10 -4.49
N THR A 94 4.93 -9.38 -5.05
CA THR A 94 3.98 -8.58 -4.27
C THR A 94 2.57 -9.12 -4.39
N GLU A 95 2.19 -9.72 -5.54
CA GLU A 95 0.89 -10.37 -5.74
C GLU A 95 1.03 -11.66 -6.55
N ALA A 96 0.22 -12.67 -6.22
CA ALA A 96 0.07 -13.91 -6.98
C ALA A 96 -1.33 -14.47 -6.75
N PHE A 97 -2.24 -14.40 -7.74
CA PHE A 97 -3.61 -14.84 -7.59
C PHE A 97 -4.23 -15.36 -8.89
N ILE A 98 -5.21 -16.26 -8.76
CA ILE A 98 -6.08 -16.67 -9.83
C ILE A 98 -7.35 -15.83 -9.77
N SER A 99 -7.86 -15.41 -10.91
CA SER A 99 -9.12 -14.68 -11.04
C SER A 99 -10.08 -15.31 -12.02
N TYR A 100 -11.37 -15.15 -11.76
CA TYR A 100 -12.46 -15.48 -12.66
C TYR A 100 -13.34 -14.25 -12.88
N LYS A 101 -13.84 -14.08 -14.12
CA LYS A 101 -14.71 -12.97 -14.48
C LYS A 101 -15.81 -13.44 -15.43
N SER A 102 -17.03 -13.61 -14.92
CA SER A 102 -18.15 -14.02 -15.75
C SER A 102 -18.50 -12.98 -16.83
N LEU A 103 -19.15 -13.43 -17.88
CA LEU A 103 -19.85 -12.53 -18.79
C LEU A 103 -21.02 -11.87 -18.04
N PRO A 104 -21.37 -10.61 -18.34
CA PRO A 104 -22.55 -9.98 -17.77
C PRO A 104 -23.82 -10.59 -18.37
N ASN A 105 -24.84 -10.75 -17.53
CA ASN A 105 -26.17 -11.16 -18.01
C ASN A 105 -26.89 -10.00 -18.75
N GLN A 106 -28.09 -10.27 -19.26
CA GLN A 106 -28.89 -9.29 -20.03
C GLN A 106 -29.22 -8.01 -19.26
N THR A 107 -29.29 -8.09 -17.94
CA THR A 107 -29.55 -6.95 -17.07
C THR A 107 -28.26 -6.29 -16.55
N GLY A 108 -27.08 -6.76 -16.98
CA GLY A 108 -25.79 -6.17 -16.68
C GLY A 108 -25.15 -6.62 -15.35
N TRP A 109 -25.66 -7.66 -14.71
CA TRP A 109 -25.01 -8.26 -13.55
C TRP A 109 -23.85 -9.15 -13.96
N ARG A 110 -22.75 -9.06 -13.25
CA ARG A 110 -21.53 -9.84 -13.46
C ARG A 110 -20.90 -10.20 -12.14
N ILE A 111 -20.42 -11.44 -12.03
CA ILE A 111 -19.65 -11.94 -10.89
C ILE A 111 -18.16 -11.96 -11.28
N LYS A 112 -17.31 -11.58 -10.34
CA LYS A 112 -15.87 -11.78 -10.40
C LYS A 112 -15.43 -12.44 -9.11
N SER A 113 -14.36 -13.22 -9.16
CA SER A 113 -13.70 -13.75 -7.98
C SER A 113 -12.18 -13.73 -8.19
N LYS A 114 -11.44 -13.69 -7.11
CA LYS A 114 -10.00 -13.93 -7.08
C LYS A 114 -9.62 -14.69 -5.81
N ALA A 115 -8.55 -15.50 -5.90
CA ALA A 115 -8.02 -16.26 -4.78
C ALA A 115 -6.49 -16.30 -4.87
N GLY A 116 -5.82 -16.08 -3.77
CA GLY A 116 -4.36 -16.03 -3.66
C GLY A 116 -3.89 -14.84 -2.83
N ILE A 117 -2.75 -14.29 -3.18
CA ILE A 117 -2.10 -13.17 -2.49
C ILE A 117 -2.32 -11.91 -3.32
N PHE A 118 -2.97 -10.89 -2.75
CA PHE A 118 -3.30 -9.66 -3.48
C PHE A 118 -3.50 -8.46 -2.55
N TYR A 119 -3.24 -7.26 -3.06
CA TYR A 119 -3.54 -6.03 -2.34
C TYR A 119 -5.02 -5.64 -2.45
N PRO A 120 -5.62 -5.06 -1.38
CA PRO A 120 -6.97 -4.52 -1.41
C PRO A 120 -7.06 -3.32 -2.37
N LYS A 121 -8.23 -3.14 -2.98
CA LYS A 121 -8.49 -2.02 -3.90
C LYS A 121 -8.87 -0.74 -3.12
N ILE A 122 -7.96 -0.24 -2.31
CA ILE A 122 -8.14 1.00 -1.56
C ILE A 122 -7.60 2.18 -2.37
N SER A 123 -6.36 2.09 -2.88
CA SER A 123 -5.70 3.21 -3.54
C SER A 123 -6.38 3.68 -4.83
N LEU A 124 -6.60 5.00 -4.93
CA LEU A 124 -7.01 5.68 -6.15
C LEU A 124 -5.82 6.23 -6.95
N GLU A 125 -4.63 6.29 -6.38
CA GLU A 125 -3.43 6.81 -7.03
C GLU A 125 -2.48 5.71 -7.55
N ASN A 126 -2.35 4.57 -6.89
CA ASN A 126 -1.47 3.47 -7.29
C ASN A 126 -2.15 2.52 -8.29
N ILE A 127 -2.48 3.03 -9.47
CA ILE A 127 -3.29 2.35 -10.49
C ILE A 127 -2.51 1.98 -11.76
N ALA A 128 -1.23 2.31 -11.84
CA ALA A 128 -0.36 1.95 -12.95
C ALA A 128 0.36 0.61 -12.69
N THR A 129 1.23 0.18 -13.60
CA THR A 129 1.93 -1.11 -13.54
C THR A 129 2.69 -1.27 -12.23
N ALA A 130 2.54 -2.42 -11.60
CA ALA A 130 3.26 -2.83 -10.37
C ALA A 130 3.14 -1.81 -9.24
N TRP A 131 1.93 -1.31 -8.97
CA TRP A 131 1.61 -0.34 -7.92
C TRP A 131 2.14 1.07 -8.15
N SER A 132 2.77 1.37 -9.27
CA SER A 132 3.24 2.73 -9.53
C SER A 132 2.06 3.73 -9.66
N THR A 133 2.31 4.98 -9.33
CA THR A 133 1.33 6.05 -9.50
C THR A 133 1.55 6.78 -10.83
N PRO A 134 0.48 7.05 -11.62
CA PRO A 134 0.59 7.84 -12.85
C PRO A 134 0.59 9.36 -12.59
N TYR A 135 0.45 9.79 -11.36
CA TYR A 135 0.30 11.21 -10.99
C TYR A 135 1.59 11.81 -10.46
N THR A 136 2.24 11.10 -9.55
CA THR A 136 3.38 11.48 -8.73
C THR A 136 4.47 10.41 -8.81
N LEU A 137 5.65 10.66 -8.25
CA LEU A 137 6.69 9.64 -8.05
C LEU A 137 6.48 8.87 -6.76
N THR A 138 5.95 9.55 -5.73
CA THR A 138 5.64 8.96 -4.43
C THR A 138 4.13 8.77 -4.24
N SER A 139 3.75 7.78 -3.46
CA SER A 139 2.38 7.59 -2.95
C SER A 139 2.11 8.56 -1.81
N SER A 140 0.83 8.85 -1.54
CA SER A 140 0.42 9.46 -0.29
C SER A 140 0.82 8.59 0.91
N SER A 141 0.91 9.19 2.08
CA SER A 141 1.21 8.45 3.30
C SER A 141 0.16 7.37 3.60
N LEU A 142 -1.12 7.63 3.30
CA LEU A 142 -2.19 6.64 3.35
C LEU A 142 -1.88 5.42 2.47
N ASN A 143 -1.56 5.65 1.20
CA ASN A 143 -1.35 4.56 0.25
C ASN A 143 0.04 3.92 0.39
N ASN A 144 1.01 4.61 0.99
CA ASN A 144 2.28 4.01 1.37
C ASN A 144 2.05 2.93 2.44
N TRP A 145 1.28 3.23 3.50
CA TRP A 145 0.92 2.25 4.52
C TRP A 145 0.13 1.07 3.94
N VAL A 146 -0.82 1.32 3.00
CA VAL A 146 -1.53 0.24 2.29
C VAL A 146 -0.54 -0.68 1.56
N GLY A 147 0.47 -0.11 0.90
CA GLY A 147 1.52 -0.89 0.22
C GLY A 147 2.46 -1.63 1.18
N GLU A 148 2.59 -1.14 2.40
CA GLU A 148 3.52 -1.65 3.41
C GLU A 148 2.94 -2.81 4.21
N GLU A 149 1.71 -2.68 4.75
CA GLU A 149 1.16 -3.64 5.70
C GLU A 149 -0.13 -4.34 5.25
N LEU A 150 -0.83 -3.88 4.19
CA LEU A 150 -2.13 -4.41 3.83
C LEU A 150 -2.06 -5.32 2.60
N ARG A 151 -1.91 -6.63 2.79
CA ARG A 151 -1.94 -7.61 1.71
C ARG A 151 -2.75 -8.83 2.12
N HIS A 152 -3.82 -9.11 1.38
CA HIS A 152 -4.69 -10.24 1.64
C HIS A 152 -4.10 -11.55 1.10
N SER A 153 -4.05 -12.58 1.94
CA SER A 153 -3.91 -13.97 1.53
C SER A 153 -5.27 -14.64 1.69
N GLY A 154 -6.05 -14.76 0.59
CA GLY A 154 -7.43 -15.18 0.74
C GLY A 154 -8.24 -15.23 -0.54
N VAL A 155 -9.54 -14.97 -0.41
CA VAL A 155 -10.51 -15.00 -1.50
C VAL A 155 -11.31 -13.70 -1.53
N GLN A 156 -11.65 -13.24 -2.73
CA GLN A 156 -12.55 -12.10 -2.93
C GLN A 156 -13.62 -12.45 -3.93
N ILE A 157 -14.87 -12.09 -3.62
CA ILE A 157 -16.02 -12.15 -4.52
C ILE A 157 -16.49 -10.73 -4.78
N SER A 158 -16.79 -10.43 -6.04
CA SER A 158 -17.28 -9.12 -6.48
C SER A 158 -18.56 -9.28 -7.28
N LEU A 159 -19.52 -8.42 -7.02
CA LEU A 159 -20.77 -8.30 -7.77
C LEU A 159 -20.82 -6.94 -8.47
N ASP A 160 -20.77 -6.94 -9.80
CA ASP A 160 -20.86 -5.71 -10.60
C ASP A 160 -22.27 -5.56 -11.20
N LYS A 161 -22.79 -4.33 -11.22
CA LYS A 161 -23.95 -3.89 -12.01
C LYS A 161 -23.47 -2.90 -13.07
N LEU A 162 -23.50 -3.31 -14.34
CA LEU A 162 -23.04 -2.50 -15.47
C LEU A 162 -24.21 -1.78 -16.11
N GLY A 163 -24.24 -0.45 -15.96
CA GLY A 163 -25.35 0.39 -16.42
C GLY A 163 -25.60 0.35 -17.94
N LYS A 164 -24.54 0.12 -18.74
CA LYS A 164 -24.68 0.05 -20.22
C LYS A 164 -25.73 -0.94 -20.71
N PHE A 165 -26.00 -2.02 -19.96
CA PHE A 165 -27.02 -3.02 -20.32
C PHE A 165 -28.45 -2.56 -20.05
N THR A 166 -28.62 -1.52 -19.24
CA THR A 166 -29.92 -0.91 -18.90
C THR A 166 -30.00 0.56 -19.33
N LYS A 167 -29.11 0.98 -20.27
CA LYS A 167 -29.01 2.37 -20.76
C LYS A 167 -28.80 3.38 -19.62
N SER A 168 -28.18 2.97 -18.53
CA SER A 168 -27.87 3.82 -17.37
C SER A 168 -26.40 4.25 -17.41
N SER A 169 -26.10 5.47 -16.96
CA SER A 169 -24.74 5.98 -16.76
C SER A 169 -24.11 5.51 -15.44
N HIS A 170 -24.86 4.82 -14.58
CA HIS A 170 -24.42 4.36 -13.28
C HIS A 170 -23.90 2.93 -13.35
N ASN A 171 -22.72 2.69 -12.76
CA ASN A 171 -22.18 1.36 -12.53
C ASN A 171 -21.93 1.21 -11.03
N PHE A 172 -22.16 0.02 -10.49
CA PHE A 172 -21.94 -0.31 -9.08
C PHE A 172 -21.09 -1.58 -9.00
N SER A 173 -20.24 -1.66 -8.00
CA SER A 173 -19.52 -2.87 -7.61
C SER A 173 -19.55 -3.01 -6.10
N LEU A 174 -19.80 -4.22 -5.63
CA LEU A 174 -19.64 -4.61 -4.24
C LEU A 174 -18.60 -5.73 -4.21
N ASP A 175 -17.55 -5.56 -3.42
CA ASP A 175 -16.44 -6.50 -3.29
C ASP A 175 -16.36 -6.94 -1.82
N LEU A 176 -16.37 -8.25 -1.55
CA LEU A 176 -16.13 -8.86 -0.25
C LEU A 176 -14.88 -9.74 -0.34
N ALA A 177 -13.88 -9.43 0.47
CA ALA A 177 -12.69 -10.26 0.66
C ALA A 177 -12.72 -10.89 2.06
N LEU A 178 -12.35 -12.17 2.14
CA LEU A 178 -12.00 -12.88 3.37
C LEU A 178 -10.54 -13.29 3.26
N PHE A 179 -9.76 -12.99 4.28
CA PHE A 179 -8.31 -13.13 4.22
C PHE A 179 -7.70 -13.54 5.56
N GLN A 180 -6.48 -14.00 5.49
CA GLN A 180 -5.55 -14.26 6.60
C GLN A 180 -4.22 -13.56 6.31
N ASN A 181 -3.21 -13.75 7.15
CA ASN A 181 -1.86 -13.21 7.00
C ASN A 181 -1.79 -11.67 7.10
N ASN A 182 -2.56 -11.09 7.99
CA ASN A 182 -2.51 -9.67 8.34
C ASN A 182 -2.57 -9.43 9.86
N ASP A 183 -2.10 -10.39 10.68
CA ASP A 183 -2.15 -10.28 12.15
C ASP A 183 -1.18 -9.25 12.71
N THR A 184 -0.18 -8.84 11.96
CA THR A 184 0.80 -7.82 12.35
C THR A 184 0.49 -6.44 11.79
N THR A 185 -0.62 -6.27 11.06
CA THR A 185 -1.05 -4.99 10.49
C THR A 185 -1.27 -3.94 11.57
N GLY A 186 -0.70 -2.76 11.41
CA GLY A 186 -0.75 -1.66 12.37
C GLY A 186 0.52 -1.51 13.20
N ALA A 187 1.40 -2.51 13.20
CA ALA A 187 2.67 -2.44 13.91
C ALA A 187 3.57 -1.31 13.40
N MET A 188 3.78 -1.23 12.09
CA MET A 188 4.65 -0.20 11.53
C MET A 188 4.01 1.18 11.60
N LEU A 189 2.69 1.28 11.40
CA LEU A 189 1.96 2.52 11.63
C LEU A 189 2.15 3.03 13.06
N SER A 190 2.11 2.15 14.05
CA SER A 190 2.35 2.52 15.45
C SER A 190 3.79 2.95 15.69
N TRP A 191 4.78 2.25 15.14
CA TRP A 191 6.18 2.46 15.51
C TRP A 191 6.94 3.49 14.67
N HIS A 192 6.67 3.64 13.36
CA HIS A 192 7.26 4.74 12.58
C HIS A 192 6.26 5.80 12.12
N GLY A 193 4.95 5.54 12.27
CA GLY A 193 3.88 6.45 11.86
C GLY A 193 3.65 6.48 10.35
N TRP A 194 3.01 7.54 9.90
CA TRP A 194 2.74 7.78 8.49
C TRP A 194 4.01 8.21 7.75
N THR A 195 4.26 7.60 6.60
CA THR A 195 5.47 7.81 5.78
C THR A 195 5.12 7.98 4.31
N ILE A 196 5.99 8.62 3.54
CA ILE A 196 5.84 8.84 2.09
C ILE A 196 6.89 8.01 1.36
N GLY A 197 6.44 7.14 0.45
CA GLY A 197 7.32 6.26 -0.31
C GLY A 197 6.71 5.82 -1.63
N ASN A 198 7.28 4.80 -2.24
CA ASN A 198 6.82 4.26 -3.53
C ASN A 198 6.84 2.72 -3.57
N ARG A 199 7.00 2.07 -2.42
CA ARG A 199 7.21 0.62 -2.33
C ARG A 199 5.94 -0.12 -1.95
N GLN A 200 5.89 -1.38 -2.35
CA GLN A 200 5.10 -2.43 -1.73
C GLN A 200 6.05 -3.39 -1.03
N THR A 201 5.72 -3.83 0.16
CA THR A 201 6.51 -4.84 0.86
C THR A 201 6.51 -6.14 0.07
N LEU A 202 7.70 -6.68 -0.18
CA LEU A 202 7.88 -7.93 -0.93
C LEU A 202 7.41 -9.14 -0.10
N LEU A 203 7.07 -10.23 -0.78
CA LEU A 203 6.78 -11.49 -0.09
C LEU A 203 8.05 -11.96 0.63
N HIS A 204 8.03 -12.12 1.93
CA HIS A 204 9.15 -12.47 2.82
C HIS A 204 10.08 -11.29 3.22
N GLU A 205 9.78 -10.08 2.78
CA GLU A 205 10.47 -8.89 3.32
C GLU A 205 10.07 -8.67 4.79
N LYS A 206 11.03 -8.25 5.58
CA LYS A 206 10.84 -7.85 6.98
C LYS A 206 11.17 -6.40 7.14
N LEU A 207 10.34 -5.68 7.90
CA LEU A 207 10.48 -4.26 8.13
C LEU A 207 11.20 -4.01 9.44
N VAL A 208 12.20 -3.14 9.43
CA VAL A 208 12.98 -2.80 10.64
C VAL A 208 12.09 -2.02 11.61
N VAL A 209 11.98 -2.52 12.84
CA VAL A 209 11.24 -1.83 13.91
C VAL A 209 12.13 -0.76 14.53
N GLN A 210 11.60 0.46 14.61
CA GLN A 210 12.30 1.60 15.19
C GLN A 210 12.70 1.33 16.65
N PRO A 211 13.80 1.90 17.12
CA PRO A 211 14.20 1.80 18.52
C PRO A 211 13.31 2.67 19.40
N PHE A 212 12.69 2.08 20.41
CA PHE A 212 11.95 2.77 21.47
C PHE A 212 12.17 2.05 22.80
N ALA A 213 12.04 2.77 23.93
CA ALA A 213 12.48 2.25 25.22
C ALA A 213 11.70 1.05 25.73
N ALA A 214 10.40 0.93 25.40
CA ALA A 214 9.59 -0.21 25.82
C ALA A 214 10.02 -1.56 25.20
N ARG A 215 10.77 -1.58 24.09
CA ARG A 215 11.36 -2.80 23.54
C ARG A 215 12.37 -3.49 24.47
N GLU A 216 12.99 -2.75 25.37
CA GLU A 216 13.91 -3.31 26.38
C GLU A 216 13.17 -3.73 27.66
N SER A 217 11.87 -3.55 27.75
CA SER A 217 11.03 -3.80 28.92
C SER A 217 9.71 -4.47 28.57
N THR A 218 8.62 -3.74 28.55
CA THR A 218 7.23 -4.25 28.37
C THR A 218 7.06 -4.97 27.04
N LEU A 219 7.71 -4.52 25.97
CA LEU A 219 7.63 -5.07 24.61
C LEU A 219 8.89 -5.88 24.22
N SER A 220 9.61 -6.42 25.19
CA SER A 220 10.86 -7.15 24.96
C SER A 220 10.70 -8.46 24.15
N ALA A 221 9.48 -8.95 23.99
CA ALA A 221 9.19 -10.08 23.11
C ALA A 221 9.15 -9.70 21.61
N GLN A 222 9.10 -8.39 21.28
CA GLN A 222 9.11 -7.93 19.89
C GLN A 222 10.50 -8.11 19.27
N ALA A 223 10.56 -8.81 18.15
CA ALA A 223 11.78 -8.93 17.37
C ALA A 223 12.23 -7.56 16.79
N ALA A 224 13.49 -7.48 16.37
CA ALA A 224 14.06 -6.28 15.76
C ALA A 224 13.37 -5.90 14.42
N ASN A 225 12.67 -6.85 13.80
CA ASN A 225 11.93 -6.64 12.56
C ASN A 225 10.48 -7.09 12.74
N SER A 226 9.56 -6.38 12.10
CA SER A 226 8.19 -6.82 11.88
C SER A 226 8.11 -7.67 10.60
N ASP A 227 7.29 -8.71 10.63
CA ASP A 227 6.93 -9.52 9.46
C ASP A 227 5.45 -9.20 9.13
N PRO A 228 5.17 -8.31 8.16
CA PRO A 228 3.85 -7.68 8.04
C PRO A 228 2.76 -8.63 7.53
N PHE A 229 3.12 -9.83 7.07
CA PHE A 229 2.17 -10.76 6.45
C PHE A 229 2.20 -12.13 7.11
N LEU A 230 2.18 -12.14 8.45
CA LEU A 230 2.08 -13.36 9.23
C LEU A 230 0.65 -13.71 9.63
N GLU A 231 0.43 -15.00 9.76
CA GLU A 231 -0.74 -15.61 10.39
C GLU A 231 -0.33 -16.21 11.73
N LEU A 232 -0.93 -15.74 12.80
CA LEU A 232 -0.55 -16.11 14.16
C LEU A 232 -1.69 -16.76 14.94
N ASP A 233 -2.95 -16.46 14.62
CA ASP A 233 -4.13 -16.87 15.41
C ASP A 233 -5.14 -17.75 14.64
N ASN A 234 -4.98 -17.93 13.32
CA ASN A 234 -5.85 -18.68 12.41
C ASN A 234 -7.29 -18.09 12.29
N ARG A 235 -7.46 -16.79 12.52
CA ARG A 235 -8.73 -16.11 12.29
C ARG A 235 -8.78 -15.53 10.88
N TRP A 236 -10.00 -15.32 10.42
CA TRP A 236 -10.25 -14.70 9.13
C TRP A 236 -10.66 -13.24 9.33
N GLY A 237 -9.93 -12.36 8.71
CA GLY A 237 -10.33 -10.98 8.52
C GLY A 237 -11.28 -10.80 7.35
N ALA A 238 -11.94 -9.65 7.29
CA ALA A 238 -12.87 -9.27 6.25
C ALA A 238 -12.65 -7.86 5.75
N HIS A 239 -12.82 -7.66 4.43
CA HIS A 239 -12.80 -6.33 3.82
C HIS A 239 -13.99 -6.22 2.86
N LEU A 240 -14.92 -5.31 3.16
CA LEU A 240 -16.07 -5.00 2.32
C LEU A 240 -15.86 -3.65 1.65
N THR A 241 -15.95 -3.59 0.32
CA THR A 241 -15.78 -2.36 -0.45
C THR A 241 -16.94 -2.16 -1.42
N SER A 242 -17.49 -0.96 -1.47
CA SER A 242 -18.47 -0.53 -2.45
C SER A 242 -17.90 0.52 -3.39
N ASN A 243 -18.21 0.42 -4.68
CA ASN A 243 -17.80 1.40 -5.68
C ASN A 243 -19.01 1.83 -6.51
N TRP A 244 -19.20 3.12 -6.62
CA TRP A 244 -20.16 3.73 -7.53
C TRP A 244 -19.44 4.59 -8.57
N LYS A 245 -19.73 4.33 -9.85
CA LYS A 245 -19.19 5.11 -10.97
C LYS A 245 -20.32 5.72 -11.78
N TYR A 246 -20.33 7.03 -11.89
CA TYR A 246 -21.23 7.78 -12.75
C TYR A 246 -20.50 8.22 -14.03
N SER A 247 -20.86 7.58 -15.16
CA SER A 247 -20.22 7.80 -16.45
C SER A 247 -18.67 7.72 -16.34
N ASN A 248 -17.98 8.70 -16.91
CA ASN A 248 -16.53 8.89 -16.75
C ASN A 248 -16.18 10.09 -15.83
N TYR A 249 -17.18 10.72 -15.23
CA TYR A 249 -17.01 11.94 -14.45
C TYR A 249 -16.69 11.66 -12.99
N LEU A 250 -17.44 10.76 -12.34
CA LEU A 250 -17.34 10.54 -10.91
C LEU A 250 -17.15 9.06 -10.60
N THR A 251 -16.24 8.79 -9.70
CA THR A 251 -16.13 7.50 -9.01
C THR A 251 -16.09 7.78 -7.50
N VAL A 252 -16.92 7.09 -6.74
CA VAL A 252 -16.92 7.09 -5.28
C VAL A 252 -16.69 5.65 -4.83
N SER A 253 -15.74 5.44 -3.95
CA SER A 253 -15.46 4.15 -3.32
C SER A 253 -15.42 4.31 -1.81
N GLY A 254 -15.83 3.28 -1.10
CA GLY A 254 -15.72 3.25 0.36
C GLY A 254 -15.78 1.83 0.86
N GLY A 255 -15.22 1.58 2.01
CA GLY A 255 -15.19 0.24 2.59
C GLY A 255 -14.84 0.22 4.05
N ILE A 256 -14.97 -0.96 4.63
CA ILE A 256 -14.62 -1.30 6.01
C ILE A 256 -13.68 -2.50 5.99
N TYR A 257 -12.64 -2.43 6.79
CA TYR A 257 -11.62 -3.46 6.95
C TYR A 257 -11.53 -3.84 8.42
N ASP A 258 -11.38 -5.14 8.67
CA ASP A 258 -11.16 -5.70 10.00
C ASP A 258 -10.34 -6.99 9.82
N ASN A 259 -9.14 -7.05 10.41
CA ASN A 259 -8.33 -8.27 10.37
C ASN A 259 -8.77 -9.31 11.41
N ASN A 260 -9.64 -8.92 12.37
CA ASN A 260 -10.22 -9.82 13.39
C ASN A 260 -9.17 -10.59 14.20
N ALA A 261 -7.98 -10.00 14.39
CA ALA A 261 -6.88 -10.66 15.07
C ALA A 261 -7.09 -10.72 16.59
N ASP A 262 -6.55 -11.75 17.24
CA ASP A 262 -6.50 -11.86 18.70
C ASP A 262 -5.30 -11.08 19.23
N ALA A 263 -5.52 -9.86 19.67
CA ALA A 263 -4.49 -8.92 20.09
C ALA A 263 -3.57 -9.44 21.24
N SER A 264 -3.90 -10.56 21.89
CA SER A 264 -3.15 -11.12 23.03
C SER A 264 -2.08 -12.15 22.65
N ILE A 265 -1.92 -12.48 21.37
CA ILE A 265 -0.99 -13.52 20.93
C ILE A 265 0.39 -12.93 20.65
N VAL A 266 1.42 -13.60 21.17
CA VAL A 266 2.83 -13.35 20.88
C VAL A 266 3.47 -14.63 20.41
N LYS A 267 3.99 -14.66 19.20
CA LYS A 267 4.60 -15.85 18.61
C LYS A 267 5.75 -15.48 17.67
N SER A 268 6.87 -16.18 17.78
CA SER A 268 8.04 -15.98 16.91
C SER A 268 8.59 -14.53 16.91
N GLY A 269 8.45 -13.81 18.03
CA GLY A 269 8.89 -12.42 18.16
C GLY A 269 7.95 -11.44 17.49
N GLN A 270 6.73 -11.82 17.18
CA GLN A 270 5.69 -10.94 16.63
C GLN A 270 4.47 -10.93 17.53
N TYR A 271 3.90 -9.76 17.73
CA TYR A 271 2.60 -9.58 18.34
C TYR A 271 1.50 -9.56 17.29
N THR A 272 0.31 -10.04 17.65
CA THR A 272 -0.90 -9.78 16.87
C THR A 272 -1.45 -8.40 17.20
N TRP A 273 -2.00 -7.76 16.19
CA TRP A 273 -2.59 -6.43 16.25
C TRP A 273 -4.04 -6.51 15.76
N ASP A 274 -4.99 -6.14 16.59
CA ASP A 274 -6.38 -5.97 16.16
C ASP A 274 -6.52 -4.62 15.47
N THR A 275 -6.66 -4.67 14.15
CA THR A 275 -6.68 -3.48 13.31
C THR A 275 -7.94 -3.42 12.48
N ASN A 276 -8.67 -2.31 12.64
CA ASN A 276 -9.87 -2.03 11.86
C ASN A 276 -9.89 -0.59 11.37
N PHE A 277 -10.46 -0.35 10.19
CA PHE A 277 -10.60 0.98 9.64
C PHE A 277 -11.72 1.09 8.61
N GLU A 278 -12.16 2.32 8.39
CA GLU A 278 -13.01 2.74 7.30
C GLU A 278 -12.23 3.58 6.31
N HIS A 279 -12.57 3.48 5.02
CA HIS A 279 -11.95 4.29 3.99
C HIS A 279 -12.97 4.82 2.99
N LEU A 280 -12.70 6.01 2.45
CA LEU A 280 -13.47 6.69 1.42
C LEU A 280 -12.54 7.21 0.34
N GLY A 281 -12.93 7.06 -0.92
CA GLY A 281 -12.23 7.60 -2.06
C GLY A 281 -13.18 8.28 -3.05
N ILE A 282 -12.80 9.43 -3.57
CA ILE A 282 -13.52 10.18 -4.59
C ILE A 282 -12.57 10.52 -5.72
N LYS A 283 -12.96 10.22 -6.94
CA LYS A 283 -12.28 10.64 -8.16
C LYS A 283 -13.27 11.37 -9.05
N TYR A 284 -12.97 12.64 -9.37
CA TYR A 284 -13.81 13.47 -10.21
C TYR A 284 -13.03 14.03 -11.40
N ASN A 285 -13.53 13.82 -12.61
CA ASN A 285 -12.98 14.36 -13.84
C ASN A 285 -13.81 15.59 -14.25
N PHE A 286 -13.32 16.80 -14.00
CA PHE A 286 -13.96 18.03 -14.45
C PHE A 286 -14.06 18.06 -15.97
N ASN A 287 -12.98 17.63 -16.61
CA ASN A 287 -12.87 17.47 -18.07
C ASN A 287 -11.72 16.47 -18.38
N LYS A 288 -11.27 16.40 -19.64
CA LYS A 288 -10.15 15.52 -20.03
C LYS A 288 -8.80 15.96 -19.45
N GLN A 289 -8.68 17.21 -19.08
CA GLN A 289 -7.43 17.83 -18.61
C GLN A 289 -7.35 17.85 -17.08
N LEU A 290 -8.42 18.25 -16.39
CA LEU A 290 -8.45 18.47 -14.95
C LEU A 290 -9.16 17.33 -14.23
N GLN A 291 -8.45 16.73 -13.28
CA GLN A 291 -8.92 15.64 -12.43
C GLN A 291 -8.64 15.93 -10.96
N PHE A 292 -9.57 15.56 -10.12
CA PHE A 292 -9.51 15.62 -8.67
C PHE A 292 -9.56 14.21 -8.10
N LEU A 293 -8.72 13.92 -7.11
CA LEU A 293 -8.77 12.73 -6.28
C LEU A 293 -8.79 13.17 -4.81
N MET A 294 -9.50 12.42 -3.99
CA MET A 294 -9.50 12.53 -2.54
C MET A 294 -9.57 11.13 -1.96
N GLN A 295 -8.77 10.85 -0.94
CA GLN A 295 -8.94 9.67 -0.09
C GLN A 295 -8.88 10.07 1.37
N TYR A 296 -9.61 9.34 2.18
CA TYR A 296 -9.62 9.46 3.63
C TYR A 296 -9.74 8.08 4.27
N MET A 297 -9.06 7.88 5.37
CA MET A 297 -9.07 6.67 6.17
C MET A 297 -9.06 7.04 7.65
N THR A 298 -9.82 6.29 8.46
CA THR A 298 -9.81 6.40 9.91
C THR A 298 -10.01 5.04 10.52
N GLY A 299 -9.38 4.77 11.63
CA GLY A 299 -9.46 3.47 12.28
C GLY A 299 -8.70 3.42 13.57
N SER A 300 -8.55 2.21 14.10
CA SER A 300 -7.80 1.91 15.30
C SER A 300 -6.96 0.66 15.13
N THR A 301 -5.90 0.59 15.90
CA THR A 301 -5.07 -0.60 16.03
C THR A 301 -4.62 -0.74 17.47
N PHE A 302 -4.69 -1.96 18.00
CA PHE A 302 -4.21 -2.21 19.35
C PHE A 302 -3.59 -3.60 19.49
N MET A 303 -2.72 -3.73 20.48
CA MET A 303 -2.16 -5.01 20.87
C MET A 303 -2.16 -5.14 22.39
N GLN A 304 -2.22 -6.37 22.88
CA GLN A 304 -2.21 -6.72 24.30
C GLN A 304 -0.97 -7.54 24.64
N SER A 305 -0.55 -7.44 25.90
CA SER A 305 0.37 -8.41 26.46
C SER A 305 -0.32 -9.80 26.52
N PRO A 306 0.43 -10.91 26.61
CA PRO A 306 -0.15 -12.24 26.84
C PRO A 306 -0.98 -12.35 28.13
N TYR A 307 -0.90 -11.36 29.01
CA TYR A 307 -1.67 -11.28 30.27
C TYR A 307 -2.96 -10.44 30.13
N GLY A 308 -3.22 -9.87 28.93
CA GLY A 308 -4.42 -9.12 28.63
C GLY A 308 -4.34 -7.61 28.91
N ASP A 309 -3.16 -7.09 29.32
CA ASP A 309 -2.98 -5.65 29.45
C ASP A 309 -2.82 -5.02 28.08
N LYS A 310 -3.55 -3.94 27.80
CA LYS A 310 -3.34 -3.13 26.58
C LYS A 310 -1.97 -2.44 26.67
N VAL A 311 -1.08 -2.77 25.77
CA VAL A 311 0.29 -2.25 25.75
C VAL A 311 0.54 -1.29 24.58
N VAL A 312 -0.28 -1.35 23.54
CA VAL A 312 -0.39 -0.33 22.50
C VAL A 312 -1.87 -0.19 22.14
N GLU A 313 -2.38 1.03 22.10
CA GLU A 313 -3.73 1.35 21.64
C GLU A 313 -3.71 2.70 20.91
N ASN A 314 -3.92 2.66 19.61
CA ASN A 314 -3.83 3.84 18.76
C ASN A 314 -5.11 4.03 17.94
N ASP A 315 -5.63 5.26 17.94
CA ASP A 315 -6.52 5.73 16.88
C ASP A 315 -5.70 6.43 15.79
N PHE A 316 -6.10 6.27 14.55
CA PHE A 316 -5.42 6.92 13.43
C PHE A 316 -6.39 7.50 12.41
N ASN A 317 -5.96 8.56 11.75
CA ASN A 317 -6.62 9.09 10.58
C ASN A 317 -5.59 9.65 9.56
N ASN A 318 -5.98 9.62 8.31
CA ASN A 318 -5.17 10.14 7.22
C ASN A 318 -6.06 10.53 6.05
N GLY A 319 -5.76 11.65 5.41
CA GLY A 319 -6.47 12.06 4.21
C GLY A 319 -5.61 12.90 3.29
N PHE A 320 -5.86 12.77 1.99
CA PHE A 320 -5.24 13.62 0.99
C PHE A 320 -6.22 14.09 -0.08
N ILE A 321 -5.85 15.21 -0.71
CA ILE A 321 -6.45 15.74 -1.92
C ILE A 321 -5.35 15.84 -2.98
N LEU A 322 -5.63 15.35 -4.20
CA LEU A 322 -4.74 15.46 -5.34
C LEU A 322 -5.47 16.11 -6.53
N LEU A 323 -4.87 17.16 -7.07
CA LEU A 323 -5.29 17.78 -8.33
C LEU A 323 -4.27 17.45 -9.42
N ARG A 324 -4.75 16.93 -10.55
CA ARG A 324 -3.93 16.66 -11.73
C ARG A 324 -4.42 17.48 -12.91
N TYR A 325 -3.50 18.20 -13.57
CA TYR A 325 -3.75 18.95 -14.81
C TYR A 325 -2.89 18.42 -15.95
N LEU A 326 -3.51 18.13 -17.09
CA LEU A 326 -2.86 17.68 -18.33
C LEU A 326 -2.92 18.77 -19.38
N GLN A 327 -1.76 19.08 -19.97
CA GLN A 327 -1.63 19.98 -21.11
C GLN A 327 -0.68 19.36 -22.14
N ASP A 328 -1.21 18.81 -23.20
CA ASP A 328 -0.46 18.14 -24.28
C ASP A 328 0.45 17.00 -23.77
N GLN A 329 1.75 17.24 -23.68
CA GLN A 329 2.75 16.29 -23.17
C GLN A 329 3.08 16.52 -21.69
N ASN A 330 2.55 17.60 -21.11
CA ASN A 330 2.86 18.03 -19.76
C ASN A 330 1.75 17.58 -18.80
N GLN A 331 2.14 17.11 -17.64
CA GLN A 331 1.24 16.84 -16.51
C GLN A 331 1.78 17.54 -15.28
N TYR A 332 0.89 18.22 -14.58
CA TYR A 332 1.14 18.83 -13.29
C TYR A 332 0.27 18.14 -12.26
N ALA A 333 0.81 17.87 -11.08
CA ALA A 333 0.03 17.38 -9.95
C ALA A 333 0.42 18.12 -8.67
N LEU A 334 -0.59 18.38 -7.86
CA LEU A 334 -0.46 18.90 -6.48
C LEU A 334 -1.22 17.95 -5.58
N ARG A 335 -0.53 17.40 -4.55
CA ARG A 335 -1.13 16.64 -3.47
C ARG A 335 -0.89 17.37 -2.15
N VAL A 336 -1.93 17.46 -1.32
CA VAL A 336 -1.86 17.94 0.06
C VAL A 336 -2.43 16.86 0.96
N GLU A 337 -1.78 16.63 2.09
CA GLU A 337 -2.10 15.56 3.03
C GLU A 337 -2.11 16.07 4.46
N GLU A 338 -2.95 15.45 5.29
CA GLU A 338 -2.94 15.60 6.74
C GLU A 338 -3.12 14.23 7.37
N PHE A 339 -2.35 13.93 8.41
CA PHE A 339 -2.37 12.65 9.08
C PHE A 339 -2.15 12.79 10.58
N GLU A 340 -2.67 11.83 11.33
CA GLU A 340 -2.59 11.78 12.78
C GLU A 340 -2.55 10.33 13.28
N VAL A 341 -1.81 10.09 14.36
CA VAL A 341 -1.93 8.92 15.24
C VAL A 341 -2.11 9.45 16.65
N LYS A 342 -3.11 8.95 17.36
CA LYS A 342 -3.38 9.24 18.77
C LYS A 342 -3.06 8.00 19.59
N ASP A 343 -2.09 8.12 20.45
CA ASP A 343 -1.73 7.14 21.46
C ASP A 343 -2.74 7.22 22.61
N LEU A 344 -3.44 6.14 22.90
CA LEU A 344 -4.49 6.03 23.91
C LEU A 344 -4.07 5.18 25.11
N ASP A 345 -2.91 4.53 25.06
CA ASP A 345 -2.37 3.77 26.17
C ASP A 345 -1.42 4.62 27.03
N ALA A 346 -0.88 4.02 28.07
CA ALA A 346 0.04 4.67 28.99
C ALA A 346 1.36 3.90 29.13
N THR A 347 1.75 3.14 28.11
CA THR A 347 2.95 2.32 28.12
C THR A 347 4.20 3.18 28.19
N VAL A 348 4.93 3.05 29.28
CA VAL A 348 6.16 3.82 29.49
C VAL A 348 7.23 3.43 28.47
N GLY A 349 7.72 4.43 27.73
CA GLY A 349 8.76 4.22 26.73
C GLY A 349 8.26 3.80 25.36
N ASP A 350 6.93 3.85 25.13
CA ASP A 350 6.28 3.77 23.84
C ASP A 350 5.30 4.95 23.70
N ASN A 351 5.60 5.90 22.86
CA ASN A 351 4.73 7.05 22.59
C ASN A 351 4.49 7.14 21.08
N ASN A 352 3.32 6.73 20.68
CA ASN A 352 2.94 6.57 19.28
C ASN A 352 2.25 7.82 18.71
N ASN A 353 2.06 8.89 19.52
CA ASN A 353 1.46 10.10 19.02
C ASN A 353 2.18 10.63 17.79
N GLU A 354 1.42 11.06 16.82
CA GLU A 354 1.91 11.72 15.62
C GLU A 354 0.88 12.69 15.04
N TYR A 355 1.37 13.80 14.50
CA TYR A 355 0.61 14.70 13.67
C TYR A 355 1.48 15.25 12.55
N GLY A 356 0.95 15.35 11.34
CA GLY A 356 1.72 15.92 10.25
C GLY A 356 0.88 16.37 9.06
N LYS A 357 1.55 17.16 8.21
CA LYS A 357 1.03 17.66 6.93
C LYS A 357 2.10 17.53 5.86
N SER A 358 1.68 17.25 4.64
CA SER A 358 2.61 17.22 3.51
C SER A 358 2.06 17.94 2.28
N ILE A 359 2.98 18.39 1.43
CA ILE A 359 2.70 18.95 0.11
C ILE A 359 3.62 18.26 -0.89
N THR A 360 3.05 17.70 -1.95
CA THR A 360 3.78 17.14 -3.09
C THR A 360 3.47 17.94 -4.34
N LEU A 361 4.50 18.47 -4.98
CA LEU A 361 4.45 19.12 -6.29
C LEU A 361 5.12 18.23 -7.31
N SER A 362 4.43 17.91 -8.39
CA SER A 362 4.94 16.96 -9.38
C SER A 362 4.71 17.47 -10.80
N TYR A 363 5.77 17.37 -11.61
CA TYR A 363 5.73 17.68 -13.04
C TYR A 363 6.25 16.48 -13.82
N ARG A 364 5.48 16.06 -14.84
CA ARG A 364 5.84 14.96 -15.72
C ARG A 364 5.74 15.38 -17.18
N TYR A 365 6.84 15.20 -17.90
CA TYR A 365 6.92 15.38 -19.34
C TYR A 365 6.90 14.05 -20.08
N ARG A 366 5.99 13.89 -21.04
CA ARG A 366 5.86 12.68 -21.84
C ARG A 366 6.77 12.73 -23.07
N LEU A 367 7.85 11.95 -23.06
CA LEU A 367 8.74 11.81 -24.23
C LEU A 367 8.06 11.04 -25.36
N ASN A 368 7.38 9.96 -25.02
CA ASN A 368 6.58 9.13 -25.92
C ASN A 368 5.46 8.43 -25.14
N LYS A 369 4.74 7.48 -25.78
CA LYS A 369 3.61 6.77 -25.12
C LYS A 369 4.02 5.98 -23.88
N ARG A 370 5.29 5.61 -23.72
CA ARG A 370 5.79 4.72 -22.67
C ARG A 370 6.87 5.34 -21.78
N SER A 371 7.53 6.44 -22.21
CA SER A 371 8.67 7.03 -21.50
C SER A 371 8.37 8.45 -21.04
N PHE A 372 8.80 8.76 -19.81
CA PHE A 372 8.52 10.02 -19.13
C PHE A 372 9.77 10.52 -18.40
N ILE A 373 9.98 11.83 -18.40
CA ILE A 373 10.81 12.53 -17.41
C ILE A 373 9.86 13.08 -16.36
N HIS A 374 10.19 12.88 -15.10
CA HIS A 374 9.31 13.24 -14.00
C HIS A 374 10.13 13.92 -12.90
N THR A 375 9.72 15.09 -12.46
CA THR A 375 10.30 15.79 -11.31
C THR A 375 9.27 15.90 -10.22
N GLU A 376 9.71 15.76 -8.97
CA GLU A 376 8.84 15.87 -7.81
C GLU A 376 9.56 16.54 -6.66
N TYR A 377 8.84 17.40 -5.96
CA TYR A 377 9.24 18.00 -4.71
C TYR A 377 8.22 17.65 -3.64
N ASN A 378 8.69 17.12 -2.55
CA ASN A 378 7.91 16.78 -1.36
C ASN A 378 8.38 17.64 -0.18
N TRP A 379 7.44 18.23 0.53
CA TRP A 379 7.61 18.88 1.80
C TRP A 379 6.72 18.21 2.84
N ILE A 380 7.27 17.90 4.01
CA ILE A 380 6.54 17.33 5.13
C ILE A 380 6.93 18.03 6.42
N ASN A 381 5.94 18.35 7.24
CA ASN A 381 6.10 18.84 8.60
C ASN A 381 5.36 17.91 9.53
N SER A 382 6.07 17.28 10.46
CA SER A 382 5.50 16.30 11.37
C SER A 382 6.05 16.44 12.80
N SER A 383 5.17 16.22 13.77
CA SER A 383 5.49 16.13 15.19
C SER A 383 5.33 14.69 15.64
N ARG A 384 6.40 14.10 16.20
CA ARG A 384 6.39 12.72 16.69
C ARG A 384 7.28 12.57 17.93
N PRO A 385 6.71 12.40 19.13
CA PRO A 385 7.45 12.27 20.39
C PRO A 385 8.46 11.11 20.43
N ALA A 386 8.19 10.00 19.70
CA ALA A 386 9.09 8.86 19.63
C ALA A 386 10.50 9.19 19.08
N ARG A 387 10.67 10.27 18.31
CA ARG A 387 12.00 10.78 17.87
C ARG A 387 12.95 11.05 19.01
N TRP A 388 12.42 11.39 20.19
CA TRP A 388 13.22 11.59 21.39
C TRP A 388 14.04 10.35 21.78
N TYR A 389 13.57 9.14 21.47
CA TYR A 389 14.33 7.92 21.74
C TYR A 389 15.65 7.84 20.95
N LEU A 390 15.73 8.52 19.81
CA LEU A 390 16.95 8.69 19.01
C LEU A 390 17.65 10.03 19.26
N LYS A 391 17.22 10.82 20.27
CA LYS A 391 17.74 12.16 20.59
C LYS A 391 17.57 13.15 19.42
N GLN A 392 16.50 12.97 18.64
CA GLN A 392 16.11 13.86 17.55
C GLN A 392 15.03 14.84 18.04
N ASP A 393 14.86 15.93 17.30
CA ASP A 393 13.78 16.89 17.55
C ASP A 393 12.41 16.23 17.29
N ILE A 394 11.45 16.49 18.18
CA ILE A 394 10.08 15.98 18.08
C ILE A 394 9.42 16.53 16.82
N ASP A 395 9.58 17.84 16.57
CA ASP A 395 9.06 18.53 15.40
C ASP A 395 10.13 18.58 14.32
N LEU A 396 9.77 18.09 13.12
CA LEU A 396 10.70 17.97 12.01
C LEU A 396 10.07 18.43 10.70
N ILE A 397 10.84 19.19 9.92
CA ILE A 397 10.50 19.57 8.55
C ILE A 397 11.50 18.90 7.62
N GLU A 398 11.00 18.04 6.76
CA GLU A 398 11.79 17.29 5.80
C GLU A 398 11.40 17.69 4.37
N ASN A 399 12.40 17.74 3.48
CA ASN A 399 12.20 18.05 2.07
C ASN A 399 12.88 16.99 1.22
N GLN A 400 12.22 16.59 0.13
CA GLN A 400 12.80 15.67 -0.84
C GLN A 400 12.57 16.20 -2.25
N PHE A 401 13.62 16.21 -3.06
CA PHE A 401 13.54 16.46 -4.50
C PHE A 401 13.93 15.21 -5.27
N GLN A 402 13.18 14.92 -6.34
CA GLN A 402 13.43 13.77 -7.20
C GLN A 402 13.35 14.17 -8.67
N LEU A 403 14.29 13.64 -9.48
CA LEU A 403 14.26 13.65 -10.92
C LEU A 403 14.29 12.20 -11.42
N ALA A 404 13.28 11.77 -12.15
CA ALA A 404 13.15 10.39 -12.59
C ALA A 404 13.04 10.26 -14.12
N PHE A 405 13.60 9.16 -14.61
CA PHE A 405 13.22 8.59 -15.90
C PHE A 405 12.38 7.35 -15.65
N ARG A 406 11.14 7.35 -16.14
CA ARG A 406 10.21 6.23 -16.00
C ARG A 406 9.81 5.70 -17.37
N HIS A 407 9.91 4.38 -17.53
CA HIS A 407 9.56 3.67 -18.77
C HIS A 407 8.59 2.53 -18.47
N TYR A 408 7.49 2.47 -19.21
CA TYR A 408 6.54 1.33 -19.21
C TYR A 408 6.67 0.51 -20.49
N PHE A 409 6.56 -0.80 -20.39
CA PHE A 409 6.64 -1.71 -21.55
C PHE A 409 5.61 -2.83 -21.50
#